data_295c77fca181053c1acc7b2bb77a396d
#
_entry.id   295c77fca181053c1acc7b2bb77a396d
#
_cell.length_a   1.000
_cell.length_b   1.000
_cell.length_c   1.000
_cell.angle_alpha   90.00
_cell.angle_beta   90.00
_cell.angle_gamma   90.00
#
_symmetry.space_group_name_H-M   'P 1'
#
loop_
_entity.id
_entity.type
_entity.pdbx_description
1 polymer ?
#
loop_
_entity_poly.entity_id
_entity_poly.type
_entity_poly.pdbx_seq_one_letter_code
_entity_poly.pdbx_strand_id
1 'polypeptide(L)'
;PIALYPDPILTQVLVASGNPQEVLDAGNWLLQNESLKGTALEQAATKVGFTPPTVALLQFPATLDMMCQEMGWTTELGQAFATDQEGVLAAVQRLRAQAVDVGNLKTSPQMTVSMETSEGDGGASEQVIYLKPTDPEVIYVPQYDPVTVYAPAPVETTTTVVQEGHSDGAMVTTALLAFGAGMLVNEIFDDD
;
A
#
# COMPACT_ATOMS: atom_id res chain seq x y z
N PRO A 1 -8.29 1.23 0.21
CA PRO A 1 -7.13 1.31 -0.69
C PRO A 1 -5.77 1.27 0.01
N ILE A 2 -5.68 1.53 1.34
CA ILE A 2 -4.40 1.69 2.07
C ILE A 2 -4.03 0.51 3.01
N ALA A 3 -4.88 -0.50 3.17
CA ALA A 3 -4.67 -1.56 4.18
C ALA A 3 -3.38 -2.35 3.98
N LEU A 4 -2.89 -2.45 2.73
CA LEU A 4 -1.66 -3.16 2.38
C LEU A 4 -0.43 -2.24 2.28
N TYR A 5 -0.53 -0.99 2.71
CA TYR A 5 0.62 -0.11 2.83
C TYR A 5 1.52 -0.54 3.99
N PRO A 6 2.85 -0.36 3.91
CA PRO A 6 3.75 -0.53 5.04
C PRO A 6 3.28 0.29 6.25
N ASP A 7 3.44 -0.27 7.46
CA ASP A 7 2.92 0.34 8.69
C ASP A 7 3.37 1.79 8.91
N PRO A 8 4.61 2.19 8.60
CA PRO A 8 5.01 3.58 8.74
C PRO A 8 4.17 4.54 7.89
N ILE A 9 3.86 4.17 6.64
CA ILE A 9 3.08 5.01 5.72
C ILE A 9 1.59 4.95 6.05
N LEU A 10 1.07 3.77 6.38
CA LEU A 10 -0.31 3.64 6.84
C LEU A 10 -0.60 4.59 8.01
N THR A 11 0.30 4.67 8.98
CA THR A 11 0.18 5.58 10.13
C THR A 11 0.10 7.03 9.69
N GLN A 12 0.97 7.47 8.75
CA GLN A 12 0.95 8.85 8.27
C GLN A 12 -0.36 9.17 7.54
N VAL A 13 -0.86 8.25 6.70
CA VAL A 13 -2.14 8.43 5.99
C VAL A 13 -3.30 8.56 6.98
N LEU A 14 -3.37 7.69 7.99
CA LEU A 14 -4.44 7.71 9.00
C LEU A 14 -4.43 9.03 9.79
N VAL A 15 -3.26 9.52 10.20
CA VAL A 15 -3.17 10.76 10.97
C VAL A 15 -3.42 11.98 10.08
N ALA A 16 -2.85 12.03 8.87
CA ALA A 16 -3.05 13.15 7.93
C ALA A 16 -4.50 13.27 7.47
N SER A 17 -5.24 12.16 7.35
CA SER A 17 -6.67 12.17 6.98
C SER A 17 -7.55 12.93 7.98
N GLY A 18 -7.07 13.15 9.20
CA GLY A 18 -7.73 14.00 10.20
C GLY A 18 -7.78 15.49 9.82
N ASN A 19 -6.95 15.94 8.86
CA ASN A 19 -6.99 17.27 8.31
C ASN A 19 -7.00 17.21 6.77
N PRO A 20 -8.12 16.84 6.14
CA PRO A 20 -8.19 16.63 4.69
C PRO A 20 -7.92 17.92 3.89
N GLN A 21 -8.18 19.10 4.46
CA GLN A 21 -7.83 20.36 3.80
C GLN A 21 -6.32 20.53 3.68
N GLU A 22 -5.58 20.19 4.73
CA GLU A 22 -4.10 20.24 4.69
C GLU A 22 -3.52 19.26 3.67
N VAL A 23 -4.12 18.06 3.54
CA VAL A 23 -3.74 17.08 2.51
C VAL A 23 -3.89 17.68 1.10
N LEU A 24 -5.01 18.35 0.83
CA LEU A 24 -5.26 19.00 -0.45
C LEU A 24 -4.28 20.16 -0.69
N ASP A 25 -4.03 20.99 0.33
CA ASP A 25 -3.09 22.10 0.26
C ASP A 25 -1.66 21.61 -0.01
N ALA A 26 -1.26 20.52 0.63
CA ALA A 26 0.03 19.88 0.42
C ALA A 26 0.18 19.29 -0.99
N GLY A 27 -0.86 18.66 -1.54
CA GLY A 27 -0.87 18.20 -2.91
C GLY A 27 -0.68 19.33 -3.91
N ASN A 28 -1.43 20.42 -3.74
CA ASN A 28 -1.31 21.62 -4.59
C ASN A 28 0.07 22.28 -4.44
N TRP A 29 0.62 22.31 -3.24
CA TRP A 29 1.94 22.86 -2.98
C TRP A 29 3.03 22.00 -3.64
N LEU A 30 2.92 20.68 -3.58
CA LEU A 30 3.87 19.76 -4.21
C LEU A 30 3.96 19.96 -5.72
N LEU A 31 2.80 20.15 -6.40
CA LEU A 31 2.76 20.45 -7.84
C LEU A 31 3.52 21.73 -8.22
N GLN A 32 3.61 22.69 -7.30
CA GLN A 32 4.34 23.94 -7.52
C GLN A 32 5.84 23.81 -7.16
N ASN A 33 6.23 22.72 -6.53
CA ASN A 33 7.58 22.49 -5.99
C ASN A 33 8.16 21.13 -6.41
N GLU A 34 7.81 20.65 -7.60
CA GLU A 34 8.20 19.32 -8.13
C GLU A 34 9.72 19.07 -8.19
N SER A 35 10.51 20.16 -8.24
CA SER A 35 11.96 20.08 -8.26
C SER A 35 12.59 19.77 -6.88
N LEU A 36 11.82 19.92 -5.80
CA LEU A 36 12.30 19.63 -4.45
C LEU A 36 12.18 18.15 -4.15
N LYS A 37 13.22 17.56 -3.56
CA LYS A 37 13.28 16.15 -3.16
C LYS A 37 13.94 15.99 -1.80
N GLY A 38 13.70 14.84 -1.15
CA GLY A 38 14.35 14.45 0.10
C GLY A 38 14.32 15.55 1.18
N THR A 39 15.44 15.79 1.82
CA THR A 39 15.57 16.77 2.93
C THR A 39 15.21 18.19 2.51
N ALA A 40 15.47 18.61 1.26
CA ALA A 40 15.10 19.94 0.79
C ALA A 40 13.59 20.12 0.72
N LEU A 41 12.85 19.10 0.28
CA LEU A 41 11.39 19.04 0.26
C LEU A 41 10.83 19.15 1.69
N GLU A 42 11.34 18.34 2.61
CA GLU A 42 10.90 18.32 4.02
C GLU A 42 11.10 19.70 4.70
N GLN A 43 12.28 20.28 4.54
CA GLN A 43 12.59 21.59 5.10
C GLN A 43 11.69 22.69 4.55
N ALA A 44 11.44 22.68 3.24
CA ALA A 44 10.55 23.64 2.61
C ALA A 44 9.10 23.48 3.09
N ALA A 45 8.60 22.26 3.13
CA ALA A 45 7.25 21.94 3.60
C ALA A 45 7.02 22.29 5.08
N THR A 46 8.03 22.02 5.92
CA THR A 46 8.00 22.40 7.34
C THR A 46 7.94 23.94 7.51
N LYS A 47 8.64 24.70 6.67
CA LYS A 47 8.59 26.17 6.69
C LYS A 47 7.23 26.73 6.27
N VAL A 48 6.49 26.01 5.42
CA VAL A 48 5.11 26.35 5.07
C VAL A 48 4.17 26.13 6.24
N GLY A 49 4.49 25.20 7.15
CA GLY A 49 3.74 24.91 8.36
C GLY A 49 2.90 23.64 8.26
N PHE A 50 3.16 22.76 7.29
CA PHE A 50 2.51 21.45 7.23
C PHE A 50 2.87 20.61 8.45
N THR A 51 1.91 19.81 8.91
CA THR A 51 2.11 18.89 10.03
C THR A 51 3.08 17.75 9.66
N PRO A 52 3.78 17.15 10.63
CA PRO A 52 4.75 16.08 10.35
C PRO A 52 4.20 14.91 9.53
N PRO A 53 2.96 14.42 9.75
CA PRO A 53 2.38 13.38 8.89
C PRO A 53 2.24 13.81 7.44
N THR A 54 1.80 15.03 7.21
CA THR A 54 1.64 15.59 5.86
C THR A 54 3.01 15.80 5.19
N VAL A 55 4.01 16.30 5.94
CA VAL A 55 5.40 16.42 5.44
C VAL A 55 5.95 15.05 5.01
N ALA A 56 5.72 14.00 5.82
CA ALA A 56 6.15 12.65 5.47
C ALA A 56 5.47 12.15 4.18
N LEU A 57 4.18 12.45 3.99
CA LEU A 57 3.44 12.03 2.79
C LEU A 57 3.89 12.73 1.51
N LEU A 58 4.54 13.89 1.59
CA LEU A 58 5.12 14.57 0.42
C LEU A 58 6.23 13.76 -0.25
N GLN A 59 6.89 12.85 0.48
CA GLN A 59 7.86 11.90 -0.08
C GLN A 59 7.19 10.77 -0.89
N PHE A 60 5.85 10.64 -0.79
CA PHE A 60 5.04 9.63 -1.47
C PHE A 60 3.97 10.27 -2.35
N PRO A 61 4.37 10.92 -3.48
CA PRO A 61 3.46 11.70 -4.31
C PRO A 61 2.22 10.93 -4.78
N ALA A 62 2.38 9.65 -5.13
CA ALA A 62 1.26 8.81 -5.57
C ALA A 62 0.22 8.57 -4.46
N THR A 63 0.67 8.42 -3.21
CA THR A 63 -0.24 8.27 -2.06
C THR A 63 -0.97 9.59 -1.77
N LEU A 64 -0.24 10.70 -1.78
CA LEU A 64 -0.82 12.03 -1.57
C LEU A 64 -1.82 12.38 -2.67
N ASP A 65 -1.49 12.09 -3.93
CA ASP A 65 -2.36 12.31 -5.09
C ASP A 65 -3.67 11.49 -4.98
N MET A 66 -3.57 10.21 -4.63
CA MET A 66 -4.74 9.37 -4.36
C MET A 66 -5.62 9.96 -3.27
N MET A 67 -5.05 10.44 -2.15
CA MET A 67 -5.80 11.09 -1.07
C MET A 67 -6.48 12.39 -1.54
N CYS A 68 -5.83 13.15 -2.42
CA CYS A 68 -6.39 14.38 -3.01
C CYS A 68 -7.50 14.07 -4.03
N GLN A 69 -7.34 13.06 -4.86
CA GLN A 69 -8.37 12.66 -5.83
C GLN A 69 -9.61 12.09 -5.14
N GLU A 70 -9.41 11.34 -4.07
CA GLU A 70 -10.46 10.68 -3.29
C GLU A 70 -10.78 11.45 -1.99
N MET A 71 -10.99 12.77 -2.09
CA MET A 71 -11.21 13.65 -0.92
C MET A 71 -12.41 13.24 -0.05
N GLY A 72 -13.47 12.70 -0.68
CA GLY A 72 -14.61 12.16 0.06
C GLY A 72 -14.19 11.01 0.97
N TRP A 73 -13.50 10.03 0.40
CA TRP A 73 -12.94 8.89 1.14
C TRP A 73 -11.91 9.32 2.19
N THR A 74 -11.01 10.25 1.86
CA THR A 74 -10.00 10.79 2.80
C THR A 74 -10.66 11.43 4.01
N THR A 75 -11.74 12.21 3.80
CA THR A 75 -12.51 12.83 4.88
C THR A 75 -13.22 11.80 5.75
N GLU A 76 -13.87 10.80 5.15
CA GLU A 76 -14.55 9.73 5.86
C GLU A 76 -13.56 8.89 6.69
N LEU A 77 -12.38 8.58 6.12
CA LEU A 77 -11.31 7.89 6.83
C LEU A 77 -10.86 8.67 8.07
N GLY A 78 -10.62 9.97 7.93
CA GLY A 78 -10.22 10.84 9.03
C GLY A 78 -11.27 10.90 10.15
N GLN A 79 -12.55 11.00 9.79
CA GLN A 79 -13.67 10.98 10.73
C GLN A 79 -13.79 9.63 11.45
N ALA A 80 -13.68 8.53 10.70
CA ALA A 80 -13.73 7.19 11.27
C ALA A 80 -12.55 6.98 12.25
N PHE A 81 -11.34 7.36 11.85
CA PHE A 81 -10.15 7.22 12.69
C PHE A 81 -10.20 8.09 13.95
N ALA A 82 -10.77 9.30 13.86
CA ALA A 82 -10.96 10.17 15.02
C ALA A 82 -12.02 9.65 16.00
N THR A 83 -13.01 8.92 15.50
CA THR A 83 -14.14 8.43 16.30
C THR A 83 -13.90 7.04 16.86
N ASP A 84 -13.29 6.14 16.09
CA ASP A 84 -13.07 4.73 16.41
C ASP A 84 -11.75 4.23 15.79
N GLN A 85 -10.64 4.57 16.42
CA GLN A 85 -9.30 4.16 16.02
C GLN A 85 -9.16 2.63 15.98
N GLU A 86 -9.69 1.96 17.02
CA GLU A 86 -9.60 0.51 17.16
C GLU A 86 -10.36 -0.19 16.03
N GLY A 87 -11.57 0.25 15.72
CA GLY A 87 -12.37 -0.30 14.63
C GLY A 87 -11.72 -0.10 13.25
N VAL A 88 -11.06 1.05 13.01
CA VAL A 88 -10.31 1.28 11.77
C VAL A 88 -9.11 0.34 11.66
N LEU A 89 -8.33 0.20 12.75
CA LEU A 89 -7.18 -0.70 12.76
C LEU A 89 -7.62 -2.17 12.62
N ALA A 90 -8.69 -2.58 13.28
CA ALA A 90 -9.29 -3.91 13.13
C ALA A 90 -9.74 -4.16 11.68
N ALA A 91 -10.30 -3.15 11.00
CA ALA A 91 -10.64 -3.25 9.58
C ALA A 91 -9.40 -3.44 8.70
N VAL A 92 -8.30 -2.75 8.98
CA VAL A 92 -7.02 -2.95 8.31
C VAL A 92 -6.54 -4.39 8.48
N GLN A 93 -6.57 -4.92 9.71
CA GLN A 93 -6.13 -6.29 9.99
C GLN A 93 -7.00 -7.34 9.27
N ARG A 94 -8.32 -7.16 9.23
CA ARG A 94 -9.22 -8.05 8.46
C ARG A 94 -8.88 -8.08 6.97
N LEU A 95 -8.60 -6.91 6.37
CA LEU A 95 -8.23 -6.81 4.96
C LEU A 95 -6.86 -7.44 4.68
N ARG A 96 -5.89 -7.27 5.59
CA ARG A 96 -4.58 -7.94 5.50
C ARG A 96 -4.72 -9.45 5.57
N ALA A 97 -5.50 -9.96 6.53
CA ALA A 97 -5.78 -11.39 6.66
C ALA A 97 -6.41 -11.94 5.36
N GLN A 98 -7.41 -11.26 4.82
CA GLN A 98 -8.04 -11.66 3.57
C GLN A 98 -7.03 -11.70 2.40
N ALA A 99 -6.15 -10.71 2.28
CA ALA A 99 -5.12 -10.67 1.24
C ALA A 99 -4.07 -11.80 1.41
N VAL A 100 -3.75 -12.18 2.66
CA VAL A 100 -2.90 -13.35 2.96
C VAL A 100 -3.60 -14.64 2.55
N ASP A 101 -4.85 -14.81 2.94
CA ASP A 101 -5.64 -16.04 2.69
C ASP A 101 -5.80 -16.31 1.20
N VAL A 102 -6.02 -15.28 0.39
CA VAL A 102 -6.09 -15.41 -1.08
C VAL A 102 -4.71 -15.44 -1.75
N GLY A 103 -3.62 -15.29 -0.97
CA GLY A 103 -2.25 -15.38 -1.43
C GLY A 103 -1.72 -14.15 -2.17
N ASN A 104 -2.40 -13.01 -2.09
CA ASN A 104 -2.00 -11.74 -2.70
C ASN A 104 -1.11 -10.87 -1.80
N LEU A 105 -1.05 -11.17 -0.50
CA LEU A 105 -0.13 -10.53 0.45
C LEU A 105 0.94 -11.52 0.91
N LYS A 106 2.17 -11.31 0.49
CA LYS A 106 3.35 -12.16 0.80
C LYS A 106 4.56 -11.29 1.04
N THR A 107 5.52 -11.82 1.80
CA THR A 107 6.87 -11.24 1.86
C THR A 107 7.48 -11.16 0.47
N SER A 108 8.04 -10.01 0.14
CA SER A 108 8.73 -9.72 -1.11
C SER A 108 10.11 -9.14 -0.82
N PRO A 109 10.96 -8.93 -1.82
CA PRO A 109 12.24 -8.23 -1.62
C PRO A 109 12.09 -6.82 -1.03
N GLN A 110 10.94 -6.17 -1.23
CA GLN A 110 10.68 -4.79 -0.82
C GLN A 110 9.95 -4.70 0.53
N MET A 111 9.18 -5.74 0.91
CA MET A 111 8.30 -5.70 2.07
C MET A 111 8.27 -7.03 2.79
N THR A 112 8.51 -7.01 4.09
CA THR A 112 8.38 -8.17 4.98
C THR A 112 6.97 -8.20 5.57
N VAL A 113 6.28 -9.33 5.37
CA VAL A 113 5.01 -9.63 6.03
C VAL A 113 5.29 -10.52 7.24
N SER A 114 5.02 -10.04 8.44
CA SER A 114 5.16 -10.82 9.68
C SER A 114 3.82 -10.93 10.40
N MET A 115 3.58 -12.09 11.00
CA MET A 115 2.38 -12.37 11.78
C MET A 115 2.80 -12.61 13.23
N GLU A 116 2.23 -11.86 14.14
CA GLU A 116 2.49 -11.98 15.57
C GLU A 116 1.16 -12.29 16.27
N THR A 117 1.20 -13.22 17.21
CA THR A 117 0.03 -13.52 18.05
C THR A 117 0.10 -12.61 19.27
N SER A 118 -0.88 -11.74 19.44
CA SER A 118 -1.06 -10.92 20.64
C SER A 118 -2.13 -11.55 21.51
N GLU A 119 -1.91 -11.53 22.83
CA GLU A 119 -2.97 -11.85 23.78
C GLU A 119 -3.87 -10.60 23.88
N GLY A 120 -5.07 -10.70 23.29
CA GLY A 120 -6.09 -9.66 23.40
C GLY A 120 -6.69 -9.58 24.81
N ASP A 121 -7.32 -8.46 25.10
CA ASP A 121 -8.07 -8.26 26.34
C ASP A 121 -9.19 -9.32 26.45
N GLY A 122 -9.12 -10.19 27.47
CA GLY A 122 -10.05 -11.31 27.64
C GLY A 122 -9.52 -12.69 27.25
N GLY A 123 -8.23 -12.84 26.91
CA GLY A 123 -7.57 -14.15 26.67
C GLY A 123 -7.85 -14.75 25.31
N ALA A 124 -8.42 -13.99 24.37
CA ALA A 124 -8.48 -14.37 22.97
C ALA A 124 -7.16 -14.03 22.30
N SER A 125 -6.54 -15.02 21.64
CA SER A 125 -5.35 -14.77 20.82
C SER A 125 -5.77 -14.06 19.54
N GLU A 126 -5.29 -12.84 19.33
CA GLU A 126 -5.48 -12.09 18.12
C GLU A 126 -4.21 -12.12 17.26
N GLN A 127 -4.35 -12.46 16.00
CA GLN A 127 -3.24 -12.45 15.07
C GLN A 127 -3.12 -11.08 14.43
N VAL A 128 -1.98 -10.42 14.63
CA VAL A 128 -1.67 -9.10 14.05
C VAL A 128 -0.67 -9.27 12.91
N ILE A 129 -1.01 -8.72 11.76
CA ILE A 129 -0.18 -8.74 10.55
C ILE A 129 0.52 -7.41 10.41
N TYR A 130 1.85 -7.44 10.43
CA TYR A 130 2.71 -6.28 10.26
C TYR A 130 3.31 -6.26 8.85
N LEU A 131 3.33 -5.09 8.24
CA LEU A 131 3.95 -4.83 6.95
C LEU A 131 5.12 -3.86 7.15
N LYS A 132 6.34 -4.39 7.07
CA LYS A 132 7.56 -3.62 7.32
C LYS A 132 8.37 -3.50 6.03
N PRO A 133 8.95 -2.34 5.70
CA PRO A 133 9.95 -2.25 4.66
C PRO A 133 11.08 -3.24 4.94
N THR A 134 11.58 -3.92 3.91
CA THR A 134 12.75 -4.82 4.06
C THR A 134 14.02 -4.01 4.29
N ASP A 135 14.13 -2.87 3.62
CA ASP A 135 15.15 -1.86 3.87
C ASP A 135 14.51 -0.69 4.65
N PRO A 136 15.01 -0.33 5.83
CA PRO A 136 14.45 0.76 6.62
C PRO A 136 14.62 2.14 5.98
N GLU A 137 15.55 2.30 5.04
CA GLU A 137 15.83 3.57 4.34
C GLU A 137 14.98 3.73 3.08
N VAL A 138 14.39 2.63 2.57
CA VAL A 138 13.62 2.63 1.33
C VAL A 138 12.23 2.05 1.56
N ILE A 139 11.20 2.88 1.43
CA ILE A 139 9.82 2.46 1.62
C ILE A 139 9.11 2.37 0.27
N TYR A 140 8.73 1.15 -0.12
CA TYR A 140 7.90 0.90 -1.28
C TYR A 140 6.43 0.90 -0.88
N VAL A 141 5.63 1.72 -1.55
CA VAL A 141 4.18 1.74 -1.35
C VAL A 141 3.53 0.97 -2.50
N PRO A 142 2.89 -0.18 -2.22
CA PRO A 142 2.26 -0.96 -3.27
C PRO A 142 1.05 -0.21 -3.84
N GLN A 143 0.97 -0.15 -5.16
CA GLN A 143 -0.25 0.25 -5.85
C GLN A 143 -1.04 -1.01 -6.18
N TYR A 144 -2.29 -1.08 -5.76
CA TYR A 144 -3.14 -2.23 -5.96
C TYR A 144 -4.60 -1.81 -6.17
N ASP A 145 -5.33 -2.62 -6.91
CA ASP A 145 -6.76 -2.46 -7.05
C ASP A 145 -7.48 -3.11 -5.85
N PRO A 146 -8.20 -2.32 -5.03
CA PRO A 146 -8.92 -2.85 -3.88
C PRO A 146 -10.01 -3.87 -4.22
N VAL A 147 -10.47 -3.92 -5.47
CA VAL A 147 -11.49 -4.89 -5.89
C VAL A 147 -10.87 -6.27 -6.12
N THR A 148 -9.66 -6.30 -6.70
CA THR A 148 -9.02 -7.55 -7.11
C THR A 148 -8.07 -8.12 -6.07
N VAL A 149 -7.41 -7.29 -5.27
CA VAL A 149 -6.37 -7.74 -4.32
C VAL A 149 -6.91 -8.64 -3.21
N TYR A 150 -8.19 -8.52 -2.87
CA TYR A 150 -8.86 -9.35 -1.86
C TYR A 150 -9.67 -10.51 -2.46
N ALA A 151 -9.63 -10.68 -3.78
CA ALA A 151 -10.24 -11.79 -4.47
C ALA A 151 -9.22 -12.90 -4.75
N PRO A 152 -9.62 -14.19 -4.73
CA PRO A 152 -8.75 -15.25 -5.19
C PRO A 152 -8.29 -14.99 -6.63
N ALA A 153 -7.01 -15.23 -6.92
CA ALA A 153 -6.52 -15.14 -8.29
C ALA A 153 -7.37 -16.05 -9.18
N PRO A 154 -7.79 -15.61 -10.39
CA PRO A 154 -8.50 -16.48 -11.30
C PRO A 154 -7.64 -17.72 -11.55
N VAL A 155 -8.21 -18.90 -11.31
CA VAL A 155 -7.56 -20.16 -11.62
C VAL A 155 -7.46 -20.22 -13.14
N GLU A 156 -6.28 -20.00 -13.69
CA GLU A 156 -6.04 -20.28 -15.10
C GLU A 156 -6.23 -21.79 -15.29
N THR A 157 -7.39 -22.17 -15.78
CA THR A 157 -7.63 -23.53 -16.25
C THR A 157 -6.81 -23.67 -17.53
N THR A 158 -5.60 -24.17 -17.39
CA THR A 158 -4.80 -24.56 -18.54
C THR A 158 -5.52 -25.74 -19.19
N THR A 159 -6.39 -25.43 -20.15
CA THR A 159 -6.95 -26.45 -21.01
C THR A 159 -5.81 -26.93 -21.91
N THR A 160 -5.16 -28.02 -21.53
CA THR A 160 -4.20 -28.69 -22.38
C THR A 160 -4.99 -29.27 -23.56
N VAL A 161 -5.04 -28.53 -24.67
CA VAL A 161 -5.52 -29.09 -25.93
C VAL A 161 -4.40 -30.03 -26.37
N VAL A 162 -4.58 -31.33 -26.12
CA VAL A 162 -3.75 -32.36 -26.71
C VAL A 162 -4.16 -32.46 -28.18
N GLN A 163 -3.44 -31.76 -29.03
CA GLN A 163 -3.53 -31.96 -30.49
C GLN A 163 -2.62 -33.11 -30.84
N GLU A 164 -3.20 -34.33 -31.06
CA GLU A 164 -2.51 -35.41 -31.71
C GLU A 164 -2.23 -35.04 -33.17
N GLY A 165 -0.97 -34.90 -33.54
CA GLY A 165 -0.57 -34.74 -34.94
C GLY A 165 0.84 -34.20 -35.15
N HIS A 166 1.80 -35.10 -35.28
CA HIS A 166 3.05 -35.04 -36.05
C HIS A 166 4.02 -33.86 -35.95
N SER A 167 5.21 -34.22 -35.43
CA SER A 167 6.60 -33.83 -35.80
C SER A 167 7.05 -32.38 -35.68
N ASP A 168 8.21 -32.31 -34.99
CA ASP A 168 9.30 -31.33 -35.09
C ASP A 168 8.98 -29.84 -34.84
N GLY A 169 9.48 -29.38 -33.73
CA GLY A 169 9.73 -27.94 -33.54
C GLY A 169 9.49 -27.44 -32.14
N ALA A 170 10.60 -27.16 -31.48
CA ALA A 170 10.79 -26.26 -30.36
C ALA A 170 9.56 -25.92 -29.50
N MET A 171 9.48 -26.51 -28.32
CA MET A 171 8.66 -26.00 -27.24
C MET A 171 9.14 -24.59 -26.86
N VAL A 172 8.42 -23.58 -27.29
CA VAL A 172 8.52 -22.25 -26.70
C VAL A 172 7.69 -22.30 -25.42
N THR A 173 8.34 -22.62 -24.31
CA THR A 173 7.74 -22.45 -23.00
C THR A 173 7.73 -20.95 -22.70
N THR A 174 6.67 -20.27 -23.08
CA THR A 174 6.40 -18.92 -22.55
C THR A 174 5.97 -19.09 -21.12
N ALA A 175 6.92 -19.07 -20.20
CA ALA A 175 6.62 -18.91 -18.79
C ALA A 175 6.04 -17.50 -18.61
N LEU A 176 4.73 -17.35 -18.72
CA LEU A 176 4.07 -16.20 -18.14
C LEU A 176 4.22 -16.36 -16.62
N LEU A 177 5.17 -15.64 -16.07
CA LEU A 177 5.19 -15.39 -14.63
C LEU A 177 3.96 -14.54 -14.34
N ALA A 178 2.85 -15.20 -13.98
CA ALA A 178 1.71 -14.54 -13.40
C ALA A 178 2.12 -14.06 -12.00
N PHE A 179 2.70 -12.87 -11.94
CA PHE A 179 2.65 -12.08 -10.73
C PHE A 179 1.16 -11.86 -10.46
N GLY A 180 0.70 -12.19 -9.23
CA GLY A 180 -0.69 -12.05 -8.86
C GLY A 180 -1.22 -10.70 -9.35
N ALA A 181 -2.26 -10.75 -10.16
CA ALA A 181 -2.80 -9.61 -10.85
C ALA A 181 -3.16 -8.52 -9.83
N GLY A 182 -2.48 -7.40 -9.87
CA GLY A 182 -2.89 -6.21 -9.14
C GLY A 182 -1.87 -5.51 -8.26
N MET A 183 -0.63 -6.02 -8.13
CA MET A 183 0.36 -5.34 -7.31
C MET A 183 1.47 -4.73 -8.16
N LEU A 184 1.37 -3.43 -8.43
CA LEU A 184 2.46 -2.63 -8.97
C LEU A 184 3.19 -1.97 -7.81
N VAL A 185 4.48 -2.17 -7.72
CA VAL A 185 5.34 -1.51 -6.74
C VAL A 185 5.93 -0.26 -7.39
N ASN A 186 5.62 0.90 -6.84
CA ASN A 186 6.21 2.16 -7.31
C ASN A 186 7.51 2.41 -6.53
N GLU A 187 8.60 2.42 -7.25
CA GLU A 187 9.94 2.65 -6.70
C GLU A 187 10.19 4.16 -6.61
N ILE A 188 10.41 4.66 -5.40
CA ILE A 188 10.89 6.03 -5.20
C ILE A 188 12.41 5.93 -5.08
N PHE A 189 13.11 6.32 -6.15
CA PHE A 189 14.55 6.46 -6.10
C PHE A 189 14.93 7.73 -5.38
N ASP A 190 15.71 7.61 -4.31
CA ASP A 190 16.59 8.67 -3.87
C ASP A 190 17.80 8.66 -4.83
N ASP A 191 17.83 9.61 -5.77
CA ASP A 191 19.05 9.93 -6.50
C ASP A 191 19.82 10.99 -5.69
N ASP A 192 21.03 10.60 -5.28
CA ASP A 192 22.07 11.48 -4.74
C ASP A 192 22.45 12.63 -5.70
#